data_5b68d8e2834a3b44c8ae543c4dfb902e
#
_entry.id   5b68d8e2834a3b44c8ae543c4dfb902e
#
_cell.length_a   1.000
_cell.length_b   1.000
_cell.length_c   1.000
_cell.angle_alpha   90.00
_cell.angle_beta   90.00
_cell.angle_gamma   90.00
#
_symmetry.space_group_name_H-M   'P 1'
#
loop_
_entity.id
_entity.type
_entity.pdbx_description
1 polymer ?
#
loop_
_entity_poly.entity_id
_entity_poly.type
_entity_poly.pdbx_seq_one_letter_code
_entity_poly.pdbx_strand_id
1 'polypeptide(L)'
;NLYEGFMDYLSARVLGIGNGEDHLVLNSVSNLTKAYRHLDGYGKLQCHFDNDEAGRRTLETLRARYGGKVADCSGLYGGCKDLNDYLQKTLAERQAWRENEKKGKNNGIKL
;
A
#
# COMPACT_ATOMS: atom_id res chain seq x y z
N ASN A 1 -4.57 -9.41 1.20
CA ASN A 1 -3.69 -8.30 0.85
C ASN A 1 -2.24 -8.75 0.88
N LEU A 2 -1.52 -8.49 -0.19
CA LEU A 2 -0.10 -8.87 -0.36
C LEU A 2 0.77 -7.63 -0.43
N TYR A 3 1.93 -7.70 0.21
CA TYR A 3 2.94 -6.63 0.26
C TYR A 3 4.32 -7.20 -0.01
N GLU A 4 5.20 -6.41 -0.63
CA GLU A 4 6.60 -6.81 -0.80
C GLU A 4 7.37 -6.71 0.51
N GLY A 5 7.15 -5.64 1.28
CA GLY A 5 7.89 -5.36 2.51
C GLY A 5 6.99 -5.12 3.72
N PHE A 6 7.56 -5.36 4.90
CA PHE A 6 6.85 -5.19 6.17
C PHE A 6 6.41 -3.74 6.43
N MET A 7 7.21 -2.76 6.00
CA MET A 7 6.86 -1.35 6.18
C MET A 7 5.62 -0.96 5.38
N ASP A 8 5.41 -1.54 4.21
CA ASP A 8 4.19 -1.31 3.43
C ASP A 8 2.96 -1.89 4.11
N TYR A 9 3.10 -3.06 4.73
CA TYR A 9 2.04 -3.63 5.55
C TYR A 9 1.68 -2.72 6.72
N LEU A 10 2.67 -2.21 7.46
CA LEU A 10 2.41 -1.26 8.56
C LEU A 10 1.74 0.01 8.06
N SER A 11 2.16 0.51 6.91
CA SER A 11 1.54 1.68 6.27
C SER A 11 0.08 1.43 5.93
N ALA A 12 -0.24 0.26 5.42
CA ALA A 12 -1.61 -0.16 5.13
C ALA A 12 -2.45 -0.19 6.42
N ARG A 13 -1.90 -0.67 7.52
CA ARG A 13 -2.57 -0.69 8.81
C ARG A 13 -2.93 0.72 9.27
N VAL A 14 -2.00 1.66 9.16
CA VAL A 14 -2.23 3.07 9.53
C VAL A 14 -3.30 3.69 8.64
N LEU A 15 -3.30 3.39 7.36
CA LEU A 15 -4.26 3.93 6.38
C LEU A 15 -5.64 3.25 6.44
N GLY A 16 -5.77 2.15 7.17
CA GLY A 16 -7.02 1.39 7.25
C GLY A 16 -7.29 0.51 6.04
N ILE A 17 -6.28 0.22 5.23
CA ILE A 17 -6.40 -0.64 4.06
C ILE A 17 -6.56 -2.10 4.50
N GLY A 18 -7.57 -2.77 3.97
CA GLY A 18 -7.79 -4.19 4.20
C GLY A 18 -8.14 -4.54 5.65
N ASN A 19 -8.80 -3.66 6.39
CA ASN A 19 -9.24 -3.92 7.75
C ASN A 19 -10.20 -5.14 7.77
N GLY A 20 -9.90 -6.09 8.66
CA GLY A 20 -10.68 -7.32 8.78
C GLY A 20 -10.34 -8.38 7.73
N GLU A 21 -9.41 -8.10 6.83
CA GLU A 21 -8.94 -9.04 5.81
C GLU A 21 -7.58 -9.64 6.21
N ASP A 22 -7.21 -10.72 5.54
CA ASP A 22 -5.91 -11.35 5.76
C ASP A 22 -4.80 -10.58 5.03
N HIS A 23 -3.61 -10.64 5.59
CA HIS A 23 -2.44 -9.95 5.05
C HIS A 23 -1.25 -10.92 4.97
N LEU A 24 -0.49 -10.82 3.88
CA LEU A 24 0.72 -11.59 3.66
C LEU A 24 1.85 -10.68 3.19
N VAL A 25 2.98 -10.76 3.85
CA VAL A 25 4.19 -10.00 3.52
C VAL A 25 5.21 -10.96 2.94
N LEU A 26 5.66 -10.69 1.71
CA LEU A 26 6.62 -11.56 1.03
C LEU A 26 8.02 -11.42 1.62
N ASN A 27 8.44 -10.22 1.99
CA ASN A 27 9.78 -9.83 2.44
C ASN A 27 10.87 -10.02 1.37
N SER A 28 10.68 -10.89 0.41
CA SER A 28 11.54 -11.09 -0.74
C SER A 28 10.74 -11.74 -1.85
N VAL A 29 11.00 -11.35 -3.10
CA VAL A 29 10.38 -11.96 -4.28
C VAL A 29 10.66 -13.48 -4.33
N SER A 30 11.82 -13.92 -3.82
CA SER A 30 12.16 -15.34 -3.74
C SER A 30 11.21 -16.16 -2.86
N ASN A 31 10.45 -15.51 -1.98
CA ASN A 31 9.45 -16.16 -1.13
C ASN A 31 8.11 -16.40 -1.83
N LEU A 32 7.95 -15.90 -3.04
CA LEU A 32 6.67 -16.00 -3.76
C LEU A 32 6.21 -17.45 -3.94
N THR A 33 7.11 -18.34 -4.34
CA THR A 33 6.80 -19.77 -4.50
C THR A 33 6.29 -20.40 -3.20
N LYS A 34 6.89 -20.03 -2.08
CA LYS A 34 6.47 -20.51 -0.75
C LYS A 34 5.10 -19.97 -0.35
N ALA A 35 4.72 -18.82 -0.86
CA ALA A 35 3.44 -18.18 -0.55
C ALA A 35 2.26 -18.85 -1.26
N TYR A 36 2.47 -19.53 -2.37
CA TYR A 36 1.38 -20.09 -3.17
C TYR A 36 0.44 -20.98 -2.38
N ARG A 37 0.95 -21.83 -1.50
CA ARG A 37 0.11 -22.69 -0.67
C ARG A 37 -0.84 -21.90 0.24
N HIS A 38 -0.47 -20.68 0.61
CA HIS A 38 -1.30 -19.80 1.42
C HIS A 38 -2.30 -19.02 0.57
N LEU A 39 -1.98 -18.79 -0.70
CA LEU A 39 -2.78 -17.97 -1.61
C LEU A 39 -3.84 -18.78 -2.37
N ASP A 40 -3.58 -20.06 -2.61
CA ASP A 40 -4.40 -20.90 -3.48
C ASP A 40 -5.88 -20.96 -3.04
N GLY A 41 -6.15 -20.87 -1.76
CA GLY A 41 -7.51 -20.94 -1.21
C GLY A 41 -8.31 -19.62 -1.25
N TYR A 42 -7.69 -18.52 -1.62
CA TYR A 42 -8.36 -17.22 -1.65
C TYR A 42 -9.02 -16.95 -2.98
N GLY A 43 -10.18 -16.31 -2.94
CA GLY A 43 -10.91 -15.90 -4.14
C GLY A 43 -10.43 -14.60 -4.75
N LYS A 44 -9.71 -13.79 -3.99
CA LYS A 44 -9.20 -12.49 -4.43
C LYS A 44 -7.87 -12.20 -3.76
N LEU A 45 -6.91 -11.73 -4.56
CA LEU A 45 -5.59 -11.32 -4.11
C LEU A 45 -5.42 -9.84 -4.43
N GLN A 46 -5.35 -9.00 -3.39
CA GLN A 46 -5.17 -7.56 -3.54
C GLN A 46 -3.69 -7.24 -3.34
N CYS A 47 -3.04 -6.80 -4.41
CA CYS A 47 -1.59 -6.61 -4.46
C CYS A 47 -1.23 -5.14 -4.30
N HIS A 48 -0.45 -4.85 -3.26
CA HIS A 48 0.05 -3.52 -2.93
C HIS A 48 1.57 -3.50 -3.12
N PHE A 49 2.00 -3.73 -4.37
CA PHE A 49 3.42 -3.82 -4.71
C PHE A 49 3.99 -2.46 -5.10
N ASP A 50 5.33 -2.36 -5.08
CA ASP A 50 6.03 -1.14 -5.42
C ASP A 50 5.76 -0.72 -6.86
N ASN A 51 5.75 0.59 -7.10
CA ASN A 51 5.63 1.17 -8.44
C ASN A 51 6.99 1.20 -9.14
N ASP A 52 7.58 0.02 -9.30
CA ASP A 52 8.83 -0.18 -10.01
C ASP A 52 8.74 -1.46 -10.86
N GLU A 53 9.81 -1.74 -11.59
CA GLU A 53 9.84 -2.88 -12.50
C GLU A 53 9.74 -4.21 -11.75
N ALA A 54 10.38 -4.33 -10.59
CA ALA A 54 10.34 -5.53 -9.77
C ALA A 54 8.91 -5.81 -9.25
N GLY A 55 8.22 -4.78 -8.79
CA GLY A 55 6.83 -4.87 -8.35
C GLY A 55 5.90 -5.30 -9.47
N ARG A 56 6.08 -4.73 -10.66
CA ARG A 56 5.29 -5.11 -11.83
C ARG A 56 5.54 -6.56 -12.26
N ARG A 57 6.78 -7.02 -12.22
CA ARG A 57 7.11 -8.42 -12.53
C ARG A 57 6.47 -9.39 -11.54
N THR A 58 6.50 -9.07 -10.27
CA THR A 58 5.84 -9.88 -9.24
C THR A 58 4.34 -9.95 -9.49
N LEU A 59 3.72 -8.83 -9.79
CA LEU A 59 2.30 -8.77 -10.13
C LEU A 59 1.97 -9.65 -11.35
N GLU A 60 2.75 -9.55 -12.40
CA GLU A 60 2.56 -10.35 -13.62
C GLU A 60 2.74 -11.84 -13.37
N THR A 61 3.70 -12.21 -12.54
CA THR A 61 3.91 -13.60 -12.13
C THR A 61 2.68 -14.15 -11.42
N LEU A 62 2.09 -13.38 -10.54
CA LEU A 62 0.86 -13.74 -9.86
C LEU A 62 -0.33 -13.84 -10.83
N ARG A 63 -0.44 -12.89 -11.74
CA ARG A 63 -1.50 -12.91 -12.76
C ARG A 63 -1.40 -14.13 -13.67
N ALA A 64 -0.21 -14.56 -14.03
CA ALA A 64 0.00 -15.76 -14.83
C ALA A 64 -0.51 -17.02 -14.12
N ARG A 65 -0.42 -17.06 -12.78
CA ARG A 65 -0.87 -18.20 -11.99
C ARG A 65 -2.35 -18.10 -11.61
N TYR A 66 -2.83 -16.94 -11.20
CA TYR A 66 -4.15 -16.77 -10.60
C TYR A 66 -5.16 -16.01 -11.46
N GLY A 67 -4.71 -15.42 -12.54
CA GLY A 67 -5.60 -14.75 -13.49
C GLY A 67 -6.44 -13.63 -12.87
N GLY A 68 -7.73 -13.71 -13.08
CA GLY A 68 -8.68 -12.69 -12.65
C GLY A 68 -8.83 -12.51 -11.14
N LYS A 69 -8.26 -13.39 -10.32
CA LYS A 69 -8.22 -13.21 -8.86
C LYS A 69 -7.32 -12.07 -8.43
N VAL A 70 -6.34 -11.68 -9.26
CA VAL A 70 -5.31 -10.70 -8.92
C VAL A 70 -5.81 -9.29 -9.21
N ALA A 71 -5.86 -8.47 -8.17
CA ALA A 71 -6.17 -7.05 -8.29
C ALA A 71 -4.91 -6.23 -7.99
N ASP A 72 -4.58 -5.30 -8.88
CA ASP A 72 -3.50 -4.35 -8.68
C ASP A 72 -4.04 -3.13 -7.92
N CYS A 73 -3.57 -2.93 -6.70
CA CYS A 73 -3.99 -1.82 -5.84
C CYS A 73 -2.98 -0.67 -5.82
N SER A 74 -1.95 -0.71 -6.65
CA SER A 74 -0.88 0.30 -6.67
C SER A 74 -1.35 1.67 -7.15
N GLY A 75 -2.51 1.77 -7.78
CA GLY A 75 -3.08 3.05 -8.22
C GLY A 75 -3.33 4.04 -7.11
N LEU A 76 -3.60 3.56 -5.89
CA LEU A 76 -3.80 4.43 -4.72
C LEU A 76 -2.57 5.32 -4.46
N TYR A 77 -1.38 4.78 -4.63
CA TYR A 77 -0.13 5.48 -4.40
C TYR A 77 0.62 5.78 -5.70
N GLY A 78 -0.12 6.03 -6.75
CA GLY A 78 0.44 6.50 -8.03
C GLY A 78 1.25 7.78 -7.82
N GLY A 79 2.42 7.85 -8.41
CA GLY A 79 3.36 8.94 -8.19
C GLY A 79 4.28 8.76 -6.98
N CYS A 80 4.06 7.74 -6.16
CA CYS A 80 4.94 7.33 -5.08
C CYS A 80 5.57 5.98 -5.40
N LYS A 81 6.74 5.71 -4.85
CA LYS A 81 7.44 4.45 -5.08
C LYS A 81 6.68 3.27 -4.51
N ASP A 82 6.17 3.42 -3.31
CA ASP A 82 5.48 2.39 -2.55
C ASP A 82 4.46 2.98 -1.58
N LEU A 83 3.75 2.10 -0.89
CA LEU A 83 2.70 2.51 0.05
C LEU A 83 3.26 3.28 1.25
N ASN A 84 4.45 2.91 1.73
CA ASN A 84 5.09 3.63 2.82
C ASN A 84 5.43 5.07 2.42
N ASP A 85 5.94 5.28 1.23
CA ASP A 85 6.22 6.61 0.69
C ASP A 85 4.95 7.45 0.61
N TYR A 86 3.86 6.86 0.14
CA TYR A 86 2.54 7.49 0.10
C TYR A 86 2.05 7.91 1.49
N LEU A 87 2.19 7.03 2.49
CA LEU A 87 1.79 7.35 3.86
C LEU A 87 2.59 8.54 4.40
N GLN A 88 3.90 8.52 4.23
CA GLN A 88 4.79 9.60 4.69
C GLN A 88 4.39 10.94 4.09
N LYS A 89 4.14 10.96 2.79
CA LYS A 89 3.70 12.14 2.06
C LYS A 89 2.35 12.64 2.57
N THR A 90 1.40 11.73 2.77
CA THR A 90 0.06 12.07 3.28
C THR A 90 0.13 12.67 4.69
N LEU A 91 0.98 12.12 5.57
CA LEU A 91 1.18 12.65 6.91
C LEU A 91 1.81 14.04 6.88
N ALA A 92 2.79 14.26 6.02
CA ALA A 92 3.43 15.56 5.85
C ALA A 92 2.43 16.62 5.35
N GLU A 93 1.58 16.27 4.39
CA GLU A 93 0.52 17.15 3.87
C GLU A 93 -0.49 17.52 4.96
N ARG A 94 -0.92 16.54 5.77
CA ARG A 94 -1.83 16.78 6.90
C ARG A 94 -1.21 17.70 7.93
N GLN A 95 0.07 17.53 8.23
CA GLN A 95 0.79 18.39 9.16
C GLN A 95 0.86 19.82 8.66
N ALA A 96 1.22 20.02 7.39
CA ALA A 96 1.26 21.34 6.76
C ALA A 96 -0.10 22.03 6.78
N TRP A 97 -1.18 21.29 6.49
CA TRP A 97 -2.55 21.81 6.53
C TRP A 97 -2.94 22.28 7.93
N ARG A 98 -2.62 21.50 8.98
CA ARG A 98 -2.89 21.85 10.38
C ARG A 98 -2.16 23.11 10.79
N GLU A 99 -0.92 23.28 10.40
CA GLU A 99 -0.13 24.47 10.69
C GLU A 99 -0.73 25.70 10.01
N ASN A 100 -1.12 25.59 8.74
CA ASN A 100 -1.78 26.67 8.01
C ASN A 100 -3.13 27.04 8.61
N GLU A 101 -3.91 26.06 9.06
CA GLU A 101 -5.19 26.31 9.71
C GLU A 101 -5.00 27.04 11.04
N LYS A 102 -4.02 26.68 11.86
CA LYS A 102 -3.67 27.39 13.08
C LYS A 102 -3.29 28.83 12.81
N LYS A 103 -2.46 29.08 11.81
CA LYS A 103 -2.07 30.43 11.40
C LYS A 103 -3.28 31.24 10.96
N GLY A 104 -4.18 30.63 10.17
CA GLY A 104 -5.41 31.27 9.74
C GLY A 104 -6.31 31.66 10.89
N LYS A 105 -6.51 30.77 11.85
CA LYS A 105 -7.29 31.05 13.06
C LYS A 105 -6.69 32.17 13.89
N ASN A 106 -5.37 32.15 14.09
CA ASN A 106 -4.68 33.19 14.85
C ASN A 106 -4.74 34.56 14.18
N ASN A 107 -4.75 34.60 12.86
CA ASN A 107 -4.80 35.84 12.10
C ASN A 107 -6.24 36.34 11.85
N GLY A 108 -7.22 35.41 11.79
CA GLY A 108 -8.61 35.72 11.48
C GLY A 108 -9.48 36.20 12.63
N ILE A 109 -9.00 36.06 13.86
CA ILE A 109 -9.77 36.39 15.09
C ILE A 109 -9.35 37.74 15.68
N LYS A 110 -8.46 38.43 15.05
CA LYS A 110 -8.11 39.81 15.47
C LYS A 110 -9.15 40.80 14.98
N LEU A 111 -10.16 40.91 15.70
CA LEU A 111 -11.21 41.90 15.43
C LEU A 111 -10.99 43.16 16.26
#